data_7a04d075a563575afef1d50022a21c0d
#
_entry.id   7a04d075a563575afef1d50022a21c0d
#
_cell.length_a   1.000
_cell.length_b   1.000
_cell.length_c   1.000
_cell.angle_alpha   90.00
_cell.angle_beta   90.00
_cell.angle_gamma   90.00
#
_symmetry.space_group_name_H-M   'P 1'
#
loop_
_entity.id
_entity.type
_entity.pdbx_description
1 polymer ?
#
loop_
_entity_poly.entity_id
_entity_poly.type
_entity_poly.pdbx_seq_one_letter_code
_entity_poly.pdbx_strand_id
1 'polypeptide(L)'
;MAGAERVARPGRAFGWRTWSLVLLLALAFKAGYSAAAAEQLQWLLRPLAGLLNATGLFNFMPVAGGEWLDAGHDLIIVKACAGGNFLIAAWLGWLWRGRTRPFGPMLALGAFAAAWLTTLLANAARIVLIGYGQDDLAQLTGLSDAESHRLIGIGVYFGALLLQGTGTALAAPVIYLGVTLFAPLLNAWLTGRNGIDMTHALWSVGVPLAALLAAWLFSRVSSGGWQPGRATGTAGRIVKLSSRGHFEAVNGGCDRR
;
A
#
# COMPACT_ATOMS: atom_id res chain seq x y z
N MET A 1 27.74 10.90 39.84
CA MET A 1 26.74 9.87 39.46
C MET A 1 26.60 9.91 37.94
N ALA A 2 27.27 9.00 37.24
CA ALA A 2 27.25 8.94 35.78
C ALA A 2 26.00 8.14 35.37
N GLY A 3 25.03 8.82 34.73
CA GLY A 3 23.87 8.20 34.11
C GLY A 3 24.31 7.35 32.92
N ALA A 4 24.24 6.03 33.07
CA ALA A 4 24.47 5.11 31.97
C ALA A 4 23.35 5.29 30.94
N GLU A 5 23.62 6.01 29.87
CA GLU A 5 22.79 6.09 28.68
C GLU A 5 22.60 4.68 28.14
N ARG A 6 21.40 4.12 28.31
CA ARG A 6 21.03 2.84 27.72
C ARG A 6 20.95 3.04 26.21
N VAL A 7 22.03 2.77 25.52
CA VAL A 7 22.01 2.63 24.05
C VAL A 7 20.98 1.55 23.72
N ALA A 8 19.85 1.98 23.19
CA ALA A 8 18.78 1.10 22.73
C ALA A 8 19.38 0.16 21.67
N ARG A 9 19.47 -1.14 21.97
CA ARG A 9 19.94 -2.14 21.02
C ARG A 9 19.02 -2.11 19.80
N PRO A 10 19.56 -2.00 18.56
CA PRO A 10 18.73 -2.06 17.37
C PRO A 10 17.89 -3.34 17.40
N GLY A 11 16.57 -3.18 17.34
CA GLY A 11 15.64 -4.31 17.35
C GLY A 11 16.00 -5.29 16.24
N ARG A 12 16.06 -6.59 16.57
CA ARG A 12 16.29 -7.64 15.56
C ARG A 12 15.16 -7.57 14.53
N ALA A 13 15.52 -7.34 13.27
CA ALA A 13 14.59 -7.49 12.14
C ALA A 13 13.88 -8.85 12.19
N PHE A 14 12.67 -8.94 11.62
CA PHE A 14 11.91 -10.19 11.57
C PHE A 14 12.76 -11.31 10.96
N GLY A 15 12.97 -12.38 11.75
CA GLY A 15 13.64 -13.58 11.27
C GLY A 15 12.72 -14.40 10.34
N TRP A 16 13.29 -15.38 9.65
CA TRP A 16 12.55 -16.27 8.76
C TRP A 16 11.37 -16.98 9.46
N ARG A 17 11.55 -17.39 10.74
CA ARG A 17 10.50 -18.02 11.56
C ARG A 17 9.30 -17.12 11.76
N THR A 18 9.54 -15.82 11.99
CA THR A 18 8.47 -14.82 12.13
C THR A 18 7.70 -14.67 10.82
N TRP A 19 8.41 -14.58 9.70
CA TRP A 19 7.76 -14.48 8.39
C TRP A 19 6.98 -15.74 8.03
N SER A 20 7.50 -16.94 8.34
CA SER A 20 6.76 -18.20 8.14
C SER A 20 5.47 -18.21 8.97
N LEU A 21 5.51 -17.79 10.23
CA LEU A 21 4.32 -17.68 11.08
C LEU A 21 3.31 -16.67 10.49
N VAL A 22 3.77 -15.48 10.08
CA VAL A 22 2.92 -14.45 9.46
C VAL A 22 2.25 -14.97 8.20
N LEU A 23 2.98 -15.67 7.33
CA LEU A 23 2.44 -16.26 6.12
C LEU A 23 1.42 -17.37 6.42
N LEU A 24 1.69 -18.23 7.40
CA LEU A 24 0.73 -19.26 7.83
C LEU A 24 -0.57 -18.62 8.38
N LEU A 25 -0.46 -17.58 9.17
CA LEU A 25 -1.62 -16.82 9.65
C LEU A 25 -2.38 -16.14 8.50
N ALA A 26 -1.69 -15.57 7.53
CA ALA A 26 -2.30 -14.98 6.36
C ALA A 26 -3.04 -16.03 5.51
N LEU A 27 -2.46 -17.22 5.33
CA LEU A 27 -3.10 -18.34 4.63
C LEU A 27 -4.33 -18.87 5.39
N ALA A 28 -4.24 -19.03 6.71
CA ALA A 28 -5.37 -19.44 7.54
C ALA A 28 -6.51 -18.41 7.48
N PHE A 29 -6.18 -17.12 7.58
CA PHE A 29 -7.16 -16.05 7.41
C PHE A 29 -7.79 -16.08 6.02
N LYS A 30 -6.99 -16.27 4.96
CA LYS A 30 -7.48 -16.40 3.58
C LYS A 30 -8.44 -17.58 3.43
N ALA A 31 -8.13 -18.74 4.01
CA ALA A 31 -8.98 -19.91 3.96
C ALA A 31 -10.31 -19.64 4.68
N GLY A 32 -10.28 -19.10 5.90
CA GLY A 32 -11.46 -18.71 6.66
C GLY A 32 -12.33 -17.68 5.93
N TYR A 33 -11.71 -16.62 5.40
CA TYR A 33 -12.38 -15.61 4.59
C TYR A 33 -13.03 -16.21 3.33
N SER A 34 -12.34 -17.13 2.66
CA SER A 34 -12.87 -17.77 1.44
C SER A 34 -14.08 -18.65 1.74
N ALA A 35 -14.12 -19.31 2.89
CA ALA A 35 -15.23 -20.14 3.33
C ALA A 35 -16.41 -19.35 3.91
N ALA A 36 -16.17 -18.14 4.43
CA ALA A 36 -17.18 -17.32 5.10
C ALA A 36 -18.30 -16.89 4.14
N ALA A 37 -19.55 -16.84 4.61
CA ALA A 37 -20.67 -16.19 3.94
C ALA A 37 -20.67 -14.67 4.17
N ALA A 38 -21.48 -13.92 3.41
CA ALA A 38 -21.53 -12.46 3.54
C ALA A 38 -22.00 -12.02 4.93
N GLU A 39 -22.93 -12.77 5.54
CA GLU A 39 -23.41 -12.51 6.91
C GLU A 39 -22.29 -12.57 7.95
N GLN A 40 -21.30 -13.43 7.75
CA GLN A 40 -20.14 -13.56 8.65
C GLN A 40 -19.10 -12.46 8.44
N LEU A 41 -19.20 -11.71 7.33
CA LEU A 41 -18.30 -10.63 6.96
C LEU A 41 -18.84 -9.22 7.29
N GLN A 42 -19.92 -9.14 8.08
CA GLN A 42 -20.51 -7.85 8.46
C GLN A 42 -19.55 -6.92 9.20
N TRP A 43 -18.52 -7.44 9.83
CA TRP A 43 -17.44 -6.64 10.43
C TRP A 43 -16.59 -5.85 9.41
N LEU A 44 -16.67 -6.19 8.11
CA LEU A 44 -16.13 -5.42 6.98
C LEU A 44 -17.22 -4.69 6.21
N LEU A 45 -18.32 -5.38 5.85
CA LEU A 45 -19.37 -4.85 4.98
C LEU A 45 -20.15 -3.71 5.63
N ARG A 46 -20.55 -3.88 6.90
CA ARG A 46 -21.33 -2.86 7.61
C ARG A 46 -20.58 -1.54 7.83
N PRO A 47 -19.30 -1.54 8.30
CA PRO A 47 -18.52 -0.31 8.38
C PRO A 47 -18.29 0.35 7.02
N LEU A 48 -18.09 -0.45 5.95
CA LEU A 48 -17.93 0.05 4.59
C LEU A 48 -19.21 0.76 4.10
N ALA A 49 -20.36 0.12 4.21
CA ALA A 49 -21.65 0.74 3.87
C ALA A 49 -21.92 1.99 4.70
N GLY A 50 -21.65 1.95 6.02
CA GLY A 50 -21.76 3.10 6.91
C GLY A 50 -20.85 4.26 6.51
N LEU A 51 -19.61 3.98 6.12
CA LEU A 51 -18.67 4.99 5.64
C LEU A 51 -19.16 5.65 4.35
N LEU A 52 -19.66 4.85 3.39
CA LEU A 52 -20.21 5.36 2.13
C LEU A 52 -21.48 6.20 2.37
N ASN A 53 -22.38 5.74 3.21
CA ASN A 53 -23.59 6.50 3.58
C ASN A 53 -23.25 7.82 4.28
N ALA A 54 -22.20 7.84 5.12
CA ALA A 54 -21.74 9.05 5.79
C ALA A 54 -21.21 10.14 4.82
N THR A 55 -20.85 9.78 3.58
CA THR A 55 -20.50 10.76 2.54
C THR A 55 -21.70 11.52 2.01
N GLY A 56 -22.93 11.01 2.20
CA GLY A 56 -24.15 11.53 1.58
C GLY A 56 -24.29 11.21 0.08
N LEU A 57 -23.32 10.52 -0.51
CA LEU A 57 -23.32 10.15 -1.94
C LEU A 57 -24.11 8.88 -2.21
N PHE A 58 -24.27 8.01 -1.20
CA PHE A 58 -24.90 6.71 -1.31
C PHE A 58 -25.91 6.48 -0.18
N ASN A 59 -26.83 5.55 -0.40
CA ASN A 59 -27.81 5.12 0.60
C ASN A 59 -27.90 3.59 0.64
N PHE A 60 -26.83 2.94 1.07
CA PHE A 60 -26.78 1.50 1.21
C PHE A 60 -27.68 1.00 2.34
N MET A 61 -28.62 0.13 2.01
CA MET A 61 -29.52 -0.54 2.93
C MET A 61 -29.22 -2.03 2.97
N PRO A 62 -29.32 -2.69 4.15
CA PRO A 62 -29.09 -4.12 4.25
C PRO A 62 -30.19 -4.89 3.53
N VAL A 63 -29.80 -5.92 2.76
CA VAL A 63 -30.72 -6.86 2.08
C VAL A 63 -30.46 -8.30 2.54
N ALA A 64 -31.30 -9.23 2.09
CA ALA A 64 -31.15 -10.64 2.42
C ALA A 64 -29.78 -11.17 1.97
N GLY A 65 -29.26 -12.17 2.70
CA GLY A 65 -27.92 -12.73 2.39
C GLY A 65 -26.75 -11.91 2.91
N GLY A 66 -26.99 -10.88 3.74
CA GLY A 66 -25.94 -10.07 4.36
C GLY A 66 -25.26 -9.07 3.42
N GLU A 67 -25.87 -8.79 2.29
CA GLU A 67 -25.42 -7.82 1.30
C GLU A 67 -26.02 -6.44 1.55
N TRP A 68 -25.51 -5.40 0.86
CA TRP A 68 -25.96 -4.03 1.01
C TRP A 68 -26.25 -3.44 -0.36
N LEU A 69 -27.47 -2.92 -0.56
CA LEU A 69 -27.97 -2.37 -1.83
C LEU A 69 -28.16 -0.84 -1.73
N ASP A 70 -27.63 -0.13 -2.69
CA ASP A 70 -28.02 1.25 -3.00
C ASP A 70 -28.87 1.24 -4.29
N ALA A 71 -30.18 1.36 -4.14
CA ALA A 71 -31.10 1.37 -5.27
C ALA A 71 -31.00 2.64 -6.12
N GLY A 72 -30.43 3.73 -5.58
CA GLY A 72 -30.27 5.00 -6.32
C GLY A 72 -29.19 4.91 -7.40
N HIS A 73 -28.18 4.10 -7.20
CA HIS A 73 -27.06 3.92 -8.11
C HIS A 73 -26.98 2.50 -8.72
N ASP A 74 -27.98 1.65 -8.42
CA ASP A 74 -27.98 0.23 -8.81
C ASP A 74 -26.69 -0.52 -8.40
N LEU A 75 -26.18 -0.21 -7.20
CA LEU A 75 -24.96 -0.76 -6.67
C LEU A 75 -25.25 -1.72 -5.53
N ILE A 76 -24.60 -2.89 -5.56
CA ILE A 76 -24.68 -3.88 -4.49
C ILE A 76 -23.29 -4.18 -3.93
N ILE A 77 -23.15 -4.09 -2.61
CA ILE A 77 -21.94 -4.49 -1.91
C ILE A 77 -22.08 -5.95 -1.51
N VAL A 78 -21.40 -6.82 -2.22
CA VAL A 78 -21.34 -8.26 -1.99
C VAL A 78 -20.03 -8.64 -1.29
N LYS A 79 -19.89 -9.90 -0.87
CA LYS A 79 -18.66 -10.46 -0.29
C LYS A 79 -17.41 -10.10 -1.09
N ALA A 80 -17.47 -10.14 -2.43
CA ALA A 80 -16.34 -9.79 -3.29
C ALA A 80 -15.85 -8.34 -3.08
N CYS A 81 -16.76 -7.45 -2.69
CA CYS A 81 -16.46 -6.03 -2.40
C CYS A 81 -15.87 -5.82 -1.00
N ALA A 82 -15.92 -6.81 -0.11
CA ALA A 82 -15.36 -6.67 1.25
C ALA A 82 -13.82 -6.50 1.27
N GLY A 83 -13.13 -6.84 0.17
CA GLY A 83 -11.70 -6.60 0.03
C GLY A 83 -10.81 -7.47 0.92
N GLY A 84 -11.24 -8.69 1.28
CA GLY A 84 -10.46 -9.54 2.18
C GLY A 84 -9.06 -9.91 1.66
N ASN A 85 -8.88 -10.05 0.34
CA ASN A 85 -7.56 -10.24 -0.27
C ASN A 85 -6.69 -8.99 -0.06
N PHE A 86 -7.29 -7.81 -0.21
CA PHE A 86 -6.59 -6.55 0.02
C PHE A 86 -6.26 -6.33 1.49
N LEU A 87 -7.13 -6.75 2.42
CA LEU A 87 -6.85 -6.72 3.86
C LEU A 87 -5.60 -7.53 4.20
N ILE A 88 -5.43 -8.71 3.60
CA ILE A 88 -4.22 -9.52 3.79
C ILE A 88 -3.00 -8.78 3.24
N ALA A 89 -3.08 -8.22 2.04
CA ALA A 89 -1.99 -7.46 1.43
C ALA A 89 -1.61 -6.24 2.27
N ALA A 90 -2.61 -5.48 2.72
CA ALA A 90 -2.40 -4.32 3.59
C ALA A 90 -1.80 -4.73 4.95
N TRP A 91 -2.24 -5.84 5.54
CA TRP A 91 -1.67 -6.34 6.79
C TRP A 91 -0.19 -6.74 6.63
N LEU A 92 0.14 -7.46 5.58
CA LEU A 92 1.53 -7.78 5.23
C LEU A 92 2.37 -6.52 5.00
N GLY A 93 1.80 -5.51 4.36
CA GLY A 93 2.44 -4.21 4.15
C GLY A 93 2.74 -3.47 5.46
N TRP A 94 1.78 -3.43 6.39
CA TRP A 94 1.98 -2.82 7.71
C TRP A 94 2.99 -3.59 8.57
N LEU A 95 2.99 -4.92 8.53
CA LEU A 95 4.01 -5.74 9.19
C LEU A 95 5.39 -5.53 8.56
N TRP A 96 5.47 -5.44 7.23
CA TRP A 96 6.72 -5.14 6.54
C TRP A 96 7.29 -3.77 6.94
N ARG A 97 6.44 -2.76 7.05
CA ARG A 97 6.83 -1.43 7.56
C ARG A 97 7.36 -1.51 9.00
N GLY A 98 6.74 -2.35 9.84
CA GLY A 98 7.13 -2.57 11.23
C GLY A 98 8.27 -3.56 11.45
N ARG A 99 8.86 -4.16 10.39
CA ARG A 99 9.80 -5.29 10.49
C ARG A 99 11.09 -5.04 11.29
N THR A 100 11.44 -3.78 11.53
CA THR A 100 12.59 -3.39 12.36
C THR A 100 12.27 -3.38 13.86
N ARG A 101 10.99 -3.49 14.23
CA ARG A 101 10.54 -3.58 15.61
C ARG A 101 10.48 -5.04 16.04
N PRO A 102 10.57 -5.34 17.36
CA PRO A 102 10.36 -6.70 17.85
C PRO A 102 8.93 -7.15 17.51
N PHE A 103 8.82 -8.37 16.96
CA PHE A 103 7.50 -8.96 16.68
C PHE A 103 6.82 -9.34 18.00
N GLY A 104 5.58 -8.91 18.15
CA GLY A 104 4.74 -9.20 19.31
C GLY A 104 3.27 -8.96 19.01
N PRO A 105 2.37 -9.38 19.92
CA PRO A 105 0.93 -9.28 19.70
C PRO A 105 0.46 -7.84 19.47
N MET A 106 1.03 -6.85 20.15
CA MET A 106 0.69 -5.44 19.95
C MET A 106 1.03 -4.94 18.55
N LEU A 107 2.17 -5.35 18.00
CA LEU A 107 2.53 -5.00 16.62
C LEU A 107 1.61 -5.69 15.62
N ALA A 108 1.30 -6.98 15.84
CA ALA A 108 0.42 -7.74 14.96
C ALA A 108 -1.01 -7.17 14.96
N LEU A 109 -1.58 -6.87 16.12
CA LEU A 109 -2.91 -6.28 16.26
C LEU A 109 -2.96 -4.84 15.72
N GLY A 110 -1.96 -4.02 16.02
CA GLY A 110 -1.87 -2.66 15.48
C GLY A 110 -1.75 -2.64 13.96
N ALA A 111 -0.93 -3.55 13.39
CA ALA A 111 -0.83 -3.71 11.94
C ALA A 111 -2.15 -4.20 11.32
N PHE A 112 -2.88 -5.10 12.01
CA PHE A 112 -4.18 -5.58 11.54
C PHE A 112 -5.24 -4.46 11.59
N ALA A 113 -5.32 -3.71 12.67
CA ALA A 113 -6.23 -2.56 12.79
C ALA A 113 -5.96 -1.49 11.72
N ALA A 114 -4.68 -1.17 11.48
CA ALA A 114 -4.28 -0.26 10.43
C ALA A 114 -4.62 -0.80 9.02
N ALA A 115 -4.43 -2.09 8.78
CA ALA A 115 -4.81 -2.76 7.54
C ALA A 115 -6.33 -2.76 7.32
N TRP A 116 -7.10 -3.01 8.38
CA TRP A 116 -8.56 -2.96 8.34
C TRP A 116 -9.05 -1.55 7.93
N LEU A 117 -8.53 -0.50 8.57
CA LEU A 117 -8.86 0.87 8.20
C LEU A 117 -8.45 1.20 6.77
N THR A 118 -7.22 0.82 6.37
CA THR A 118 -6.73 0.99 4.99
C THR A 118 -7.66 0.29 3.99
N THR A 119 -8.16 -0.90 4.34
CA THR A 119 -9.07 -1.68 3.49
C THR A 119 -10.43 -1.00 3.35
N LEU A 120 -10.99 -0.48 4.44
CA LEU A 120 -12.26 0.26 4.38
C LEU A 120 -12.14 1.50 3.50
N LEU A 121 -11.08 2.30 3.69
CA LEU A 121 -10.86 3.52 2.92
C LEU A 121 -10.61 3.21 1.42
N ALA A 122 -9.79 2.20 1.13
CA ALA A 122 -9.54 1.79 -0.25
C ALA A 122 -10.81 1.27 -0.93
N ASN A 123 -11.60 0.42 -0.25
CA ASN A 123 -12.86 -0.05 -0.80
C ASN A 123 -13.88 1.08 -0.98
N ALA A 124 -13.98 2.00 -0.04
CA ALA A 124 -14.86 3.16 -0.19
C ALA A 124 -14.45 4.00 -1.42
N ALA A 125 -13.16 4.31 -1.55
CA ALA A 125 -12.65 5.02 -2.73
C ALA A 125 -12.94 4.26 -4.04
N ARG A 126 -12.75 2.93 -4.03
CA ARG A 126 -13.07 2.09 -5.19
C ARG A 126 -14.55 2.18 -5.57
N ILE A 127 -15.47 2.07 -4.61
CA ILE A 127 -16.92 2.11 -4.86
C ILE A 127 -17.33 3.49 -5.36
N VAL A 128 -16.79 4.57 -4.80
CA VAL A 128 -17.02 5.93 -5.29
C VAL A 128 -16.56 6.07 -6.73
N LEU A 129 -15.36 5.60 -7.07
CA LEU A 129 -14.82 5.67 -8.43
C LEU A 129 -15.59 4.80 -9.41
N ILE A 130 -16.15 3.67 -8.99
CA ILE A 130 -17.03 2.85 -9.81
C ILE A 130 -18.36 3.57 -10.02
N GLY A 131 -19.00 4.05 -8.96
CA GLY A 131 -20.33 4.68 -9.05
C GLY A 131 -20.35 5.99 -9.86
N TYR A 132 -19.25 6.73 -9.92
CA TYR A 132 -19.21 8.05 -10.56
C TYR A 132 -18.22 8.19 -11.70
N GLY A 133 -17.26 7.28 -11.86
CA GLY A 133 -16.18 7.45 -12.84
C GLY A 133 -15.99 6.28 -13.79
N GLN A 134 -16.71 5.17 -13.61
CA GLN A 134 -16.52 3.99 -14.45
C GLN A 134 -16.90 4.26 -15.90
N ASP A 135 -18.04 4.90 -16.14
CA ASP A 135 -18.55 5.21 -17.48
C ASP A 135 -17.64 6.19 -18.21
N ASP A 136 -17.19 7.24 -17.53
CA ASP A 136 -16.24 8.21 -18.08
C ASP A 136 -14.91 7.52 -18.45
N LEU A 137 -14.42 6.62 -17.59
CA LEU A 137 -13.22 5.86 -17.85
C LEU A 137 -13.39 4.92 -19.05
N ALA A 138 -14.52 4.23 -19.15
CA ALA A 138 -14.85 3.36 -20.26
C ALA A 138 -14.91 4.13 -21.59
N GLN A 139 -15.57 5.28 -21.60
CA GLN A 139 -15.64 6.16 -22.77
C GLN A 139 -14.27 6.70 -23.18
N LEU A 140 -13.48 7.16 -22.22
CA LEU A 140 -12.16 7.75 -22.49
C LEU A 140 -11.15 6.71 -23.01
N THR A 141 -11.22 5.48 -22.52
CA THR A 141 -10.23 4.44 -22.83
C THR A 141 -10.69 3.45 -23.89
N GLY A 142 -11.99 3.38 -24.19
CA GLY A 142 -12.60 2.37 -25.05
C GLY A 142 -12.63 0.97 -24.42
N LEU A 143 -12.42 0.87 -23.12
CA LEU A 143 -12.48 -0.39 -22.36
C LEU A 143 -13.95 -0.77 -22.10
N SER A 144 -14.20 -2.07 -21.96
CA SER A 144 -15.49 -2.55 -21.47
C SER A 144 -15.71 -2.17 -20.02
N ASP A 145 -16.97 -2.17 -19.56
CA ASP A 145 -17.33 -1.88 -18.14
C ASP A 145 -16.62 -2.83 -17.18
N ALA A 146 -16.50 -4.11 -17.54
CA ALA A 146 -15.80 -5.11 -16.72
C ALA A 146 -14.30 -4.82 -16.61
N GLU A 147 -13.66 -4.34 -17.68
CA GLU A 147 -12.24 -3.97 -17.66
C GLU A 147 -12.02 -2.66 -16.92
N SER A 148 -12.88 -1.67 -17.11
CA SER A 148 -12.85 -0.40 -16.36
C SER A 148 -13.02 -0.65 -14.86
N HIS A 149 -13.98 -1.49 -14.47
CA HIS A 149 -14.18 -1.91 -13.09
C HIS A 149 -12.92 -2.58 -12.49
N ARG A 150 -12.27 -3.48 -13.26
CA ARG A 150 -11.02 -4.13 -12.84
C ARG A 150 -9.88 -3.15 -12.69
N LEU A 151 -9.73 -2.24 -13.66
CA LEU A 151 -8.65 -1.24 -13.67
C LEU A 151 -8.76 -0.30 -12.47
N ILE A 152 -9.97 0.20 -12.17
CA ILE A 152 -10.24 1.00 -10.97
C ILE A 152 -9.83 0.22 -9.72
N GLY A 153 -10.26 -1.05 -9.60
CA GLY A 153 -9.93 -1.88 -8.44
C GLY A 153 -8.44 -2.09 -8.25
N ILE A 154 -7.71 -2.40 -9.32
CA ILE A 154 -6.25 -2.59 -9.29
C ILE A 154 -5.55 -1.27 -8.95
N GLY A 155 -5.94 -0.17 -9.59
CA GLY A 155 -5.35 1.15 -9.37
C GLY A 155 -5.51 1.63 -7.92
N VAL A 156 -6.71 1.49 -7.36
CA VAL A 156 -6.99 1.90 -5.98
C VAL A 156 -6.22 1.04 -4.97
N TYR A 157 -6.25 -0.28 -5.11
CA TYR A 157 -5.58 -1.16 -4.16
C TYR A 157 -4.05 -1.06 -4.24
N PHE A 158 -3.52 -0.99 -5.46
CA PHE A 158 -2.08 -0.79 -5.62
C PHE A 158 -1.64 0.59 -5.12
N GLY A 159 -2.40 1.65 -5.44
CA GLY A 159 -2.18 3.00 -4.94
C GLY A 159 -2.21 3.08 -3.42
N ALA A 160 -3.18 2.42 -2.77
CA ALA A 160 -3.27 2.35 -1.32
C ALA A 160 -2.05 1.66 -0.69
N LEU A 161 -1.53 0.58 -1.30
CA LEU A 161 -0.29 -0.07 -0.83
C LEU A 161 0.95 0.82 -1.01
N LEU A 162 1.02 1.60 -2.09
CA LEU A 162 2.10 2.59 -2.27
C LEU A 162 2.03 3.69 -1.21
N LEU A 163 0.85 4.24 -0.95
CA LEU A 163 0.62 5.27 0.08
C LEU A 163 0.93 4.76 1.49
N GLN A 164 0.76 3.47 1.73
CA GLN A 164 1.14 2.82 2.98
C GLN A 164 2.62 2.98 3.33
N GLY A 165 3.46 3.27 2.34
CA GLY A 165 4.88 3.56 2.53
C GLY A 165 5.65 2.36 3.10
N THR A 166 5.71 1.27 2.35
CA THR A 166 6.38 0.02 2.76
C THR A 166 7.91 0.14 2.90
N GLY A 167 8.46 1.34 2.69
CA GLY A 167 9.87 1.65 2.88
C GLY A 167 10.80 1.20 1.75
N THR A 168 10.30 0.40 0.80
CA THR A 168 11.04 0.01 -0.42
C THR A 168 10.09 0.05 -1.62
N ALA A 169 10.52 0.60 -2.74
CA ALA A 169 9.71 0.71 -3.95
C ALA A 169 9.19 -0.65 -4.46
N LEU A 170 9.91 -1.74 -4.17
CA LEU A 170 9.55 -3.08 -4.62
C LEU A 170 8.61 -3.84 -3.66
N ALA A 171 8.47 -3.42 -2.41
CA ALA A 171 7.66 -4.18 -1.44
C ALA A 171 6.17 -4.15 -1.78
N ALA A 172 5.63 -2.99 -2.18
CA ALA A 172 4.23 -2.89 -2.57
C ALA A 172 3.87 -3.76 -3.78
N PRO A 173 4.61 -3.73 -4.92
CA PRO A 173 4.39 -4.65 -6.03
C PRO A 173 4.50 -6.13 -5.65
N VAL A 174 5.52 -6.51 -4.88
CA VAL A 174 5.72 -7.91 -4.46
C VAL A 174 4.56 -8.40 -3.59
N ILE A 175 4.14 -7.62 -2.60
CA ILE A 175 3.01 -7.96 -1.74
C ILE A 175 1.72 -8.03 -2.57
N TYR A 176 1.49 -7.04 -3.44
CA TYR A 176 0.31 -7.00 -4.28
C TYR A 176 0.23 -8.24 -5.19
N LEU A 177 1.27 -8.52 -5.96
CA LEU A 177 1.33 -9.68 -6.87
C LEU A 177 1.27 -11.01 -6.10
N GLY A 178 1.91 -11.08 -4.93
CA GLY A 178 1.85 -12.26 -4.07
C GLY A 178 0.42 -12.62 -3.66
N VAL A 179 -0.40 -11.64 -3.33
CA VAL A 179 -1.79 -11.87 -2.87
C VAL A 179 -2.77 -11.96 -4.03
N THR A 180 -2.62 -11.15 -5.08
CA THR A 180 -3.61 -11.05 -6.16
C THR A 180 -3.38 -12.05 -7.29
N LEU A 181 -2.15 -12.51 -7.49
CA LEU A 181 -1.79 -13.43 -8.56
C LEU A 181 -1.26 -14.77 -8.03
N PHE A 182 -0.21 -14.74 -7.20
CA PHE A 182 0.44 -15.98 -6.75
C PHE A 182 -0.47 -16.84 -5.86
N ALA A 183 -1.21 -16.25 -4.92
CA ALA A 183 -2.09 -17.02 -4.04
C ALA A 183 -3.28 -17.67 -4.79
N PRO A 184 -3.98 -17.01 -5.74
CA PRO A 184 -4.96 -17.67 -6.61
C PRO A 184 -4.36 -18.77 -7.49
N LEU A 185 -3.16 -18.55 -8.07
CA LEU A 185 -2.42 -19.54 -8.85
C LEU A 185 -2.14 -20.81 -8.05
N LEU A 186 -1.58 -20.64 -6.87
CA LEU A 186 -1.27 -21.74 -5.96
C LEU A 186 -2.54 -22.51 -5.59
N ASN A 187 -3.62 -21.79 -5.29
CA ASN A 187 -4.91 -22.43 -4.99
C ASN A 187 -5.46 -23.19 -6.20
N ALA A 188 -5.41 -22.64 -7.41
CA ALA A 188 -5.83 -23.31 -8.62
C ALA A 188 -5.03 -24.60 -8.88
N TRP A 189 -3.70 -24.50 -8.70
CA TRP A 189 -2.80 -25.66 -8.83
C TRP A 189 -3.11 -26.75 -7.78
N LEU A 190 -3.32 -26.38 -6.51
CA LEU A 190 -3.63 -27.33 -5.44
C LEU A 190 -5.00 -27.99 -5.59
N THR A 191 -5.97 -27.28 -6.18
CA THR A 191 -7.35 -27.79 -6.35
C THR A 191 -7.61 -28.43 -7.71
N GLY A 192 -6.60 -28.49 -8.59
CA GLY A 192 -6.74 -29.04 -9.95
C GLY A 192 -7.68 -28.23 -10.85
N ARG A 193 -8.00 -26.98 -10.48
CA ARG A 193 -8.84 -26.10 -11.29
C ARG A 193 -8.00 -25.45 -12.37
N ASN A 194 -8.32 -25.76 -13.64
CA ASN A 194 -7.72 -25.10 -14.79
C ASN A 194 -8.39 -23.74 -15.00
N GLY A 195 -7.60 -22.69 -15.02
CA GLY A 195 -8.08 -21.40 -15.49
C GLY A 195 -7.62 -20.21 -14.61
N ILE A 196 -6.50 -19.59 -15.04
CA ILE A 196 -6.24 -18.20 -14.68
C ILE A 196 -6.93 -17.39 -15.77
N ASP A 197 -7.75 -16.44 -15.35
CA ASP A 197 -8.20 -15.40 -16.27
C ASP A 197 -6.97 -14.60 -16.71
N MET A 198 -6.50 -14.88 -17.93
CA MET A 198 -5.30 -14.24 -18.50
C MET A 198 -5.46 -12.73 -18.57
N THR A 199 -6.68 -12.23 -18.78
CA THR A 199 -6.97 -10.79 -18.78
C THR A 199 -6.74 -10.21 -17.37
N HIS A 200 -7.22 -10.89 -16.34
CA HIS A 200 -6.96 -10.47 -14.96
C HIS A 200 -5.46 -10.52 -14.61
N ALA A 201 -4.74 -11.55 -15.05
CA ALA A 201 -3.29 -11.66 -14.82
C ALA A 201 -2.54 -10.52 -15.52
N LEU A 202 -2.89 -10.21 -16.77
CA LEU A 202 -2.28 -9.13 -17.54
C LEU A 202 -2.44 -7.77 -16.85
N TRP A 203 -3.65 -7.43 -16.41
CA TRP A 203 -3.92 -6.18 -15.70
C TRP A 203 -3.23 -6.15 -14.33
N SER A 204 -3.23 -7.25 -13.59
CA SER A 204 -2.60 -7.34 -12.27
C SER A 204 -1.08 -7.13 -12.31
N VAL A 205 -0.43 -7.50 -13.41
CA VAL A 205 1.02 -7.27 -13.62
C VAL A 205 1.25 -5.94 -14.32
N GLY A 206 0.45 -5.62 -15.34
CA GLY A 206 0.64 -4.43 -16.19
C GLY A 206 0.54 -3.11 -15.42
N VAL A 207 -0.47 -2.96 -14.57
CA VAL A 207 -0.67 -1.71 -13.81
C VAL A 207 0.48 -1.43 -12.83
N PRO A 208 0.93 -2.37 -11.98
CA PRO A 208 2.11 -2.16 -11.15
C PRO A 208 3.38 -1.86 -11.94
N LEU A 209 3.61 -2.55 -13.06
CA LEU A 209 4.77 -2.30 -13.91
C LEU A 209 4.71 -0.90 -14.55
N ALA A 210 3.56 -0.50 -15.07
CA ALA A 210 3.36 0.83 -15.63
C ALA A 210 3.58 1.93 -14.57
N ALA A 211 3.07 1.74 -13.36
CA ALA A 211 3.28 2.67 -12.26
C ALA A 211 4.76 2.77 -11.85
N LEU A 212 5.47 1.65 -11.77
CA LEU A 212 6.91 1.64 -11.48
C LEU A 212 7.72 2.32 -12.59
N LEU A 213 7.38 2.07 -13.85
CA LEU A 213 8.02 2.71 -15.00
C LEU A 213 7.77 4.22 -14.99
N ALA A 214 6.54 4.64 -14.75
CA ALA A 214 6.19 6.05 -14.64
C ALA A 214 6.96 6.74 -13.49
N ALA A 215 7.02 6.11 -12.31
CA ALA A 215 7.79 6.62 -11.18
C ALA A 215 9.30 6.70 -11.51
N TRP A 216 9.84 5.70 -12.20
CA TRP A 216 11.25 5.70 -12.63
C TRP A 216 11.53 6.80 -13.66
N LEU A 217 10.67 6.96 -14.66
CA LEU A 217 10.79 8.03 -15.65
C LEU A 217 10.71 9.42 -15.01
N PHE A 218 9.72 9.61 -14.11
CA PHE A 218 9.58 10.86 -13.36
C PHE A 218 10.81 11.17 -12.52
N SER A 219 11.38 10.17 -11.84
CA SER A 219 12.61 10.35 -11.07
C SER A 219 13.81 10.74 -11.95
N ARG A 220 13.89 10.22 -13.18
CA ARG A 220 14.93 10.58 -14.15
C ARG A 220 14.77 12.01 -14.66
N VAL A 221 13.54 12.43 -14.98
CA VAL A 221 13.25 13.79 -15.43
C VAL A 221 13.52 14.80 -14.30
N SER A 222 13.08 14.52 -13.09
CA SER A 222 13.28 15.42 -11.93
C SER A 222 14.75 15.48 -11.48
N SER A 223 15.53 14.42 -11.65
CA SER A 223 16.96 14.43 -11.35
C SER A 223 17.83 15.02 -12.46
N GLY A 224 17.31 15.10 -13.71
CA GLY A 224 18.02 15.69 -14.84
C GLY A 224 17.88 17.21 -15.02
N GLY A 225 17.01 17.86 -14.27
CA GLY A 225 16.68 19.26 -14.47
C GLY A 225 16.64 20.08 -13.20
N TRP A 226 17.73 20.30 -12.59
CA TRP A 226 18.12 21.43 -11.76
C TRP A 226 19.30 21.07 -10.86
N GLN A 227 20.49 21.05 -11.42
CA GLN A 227 21.62 21.41 -10.58
C GLN A 227 21.60 22.95 -10.48
N PRO A 228 21.21 23.55 -9.34
CA PRO A 228 21.58 24.93 -9.10
C PRO A 228 23.08 24.96 -9.25
N GLY A 229 23.58 25.82 -10.19
CA GLY A 229 24.97 25.90 -10.50
C GLY A 229 25.77 25.85 -9.20
N ARG A 230 26.65 24.86 -9.06
CA ARG A 230 27.72 24.94 -8.11
C ARG A 230 28.43 26.21 -8.47
N ALA A 231 28.02 27.33 -7.84
CA ALA A 231 28.88 28.46 -7.71
C ALA A 231 30.17 27.86 -7.12
N THR A 232 31.17 27.70 -7.96
CA THR A 232 32.54 27.53 -7.52
C THR A 232 32.86 28.80 -6.72
N GLY A 233 32.34 28.81 -5.47
CA GLY A 233 32.78 29.78 -4.48
C GLY A 233 34.25 29.47 -4.27
N THR A 234 35.10 30.22 -4.96
CA THR A 234 36.46 30.46 -4.56
C THR A 234 36.36 30.81 -3.09
N ALA A 235 36.68 29.85 -2.23
CA ALA A 235 36.80 30.06 -0.80
C ALA A 235 37.84 31.19 -0.61
N GLY A 236 37.35 32.40 -0.39
CA GLY A 236 38.18 33.53 -0.08
C GLY A 236 38.96 33.18 1.17
N ARG A 237 40.27 32.99 0.99
CA ARG A 237 41.22 32.76 2.07
C ARG A 237 41.26 34.02 2.93
N ILE A 238 40.57 34.02 4.05
CA ILE A 238 40.69 35.10 5.03
C ILE A 238 42.04 34.93 5.71
N VAL A 239 43.00 35.78 5.35
CA VAL A 239 44.30 35.88 6.01
C VAL A 239 44.13 36.81 7.21
N LYS A 240 44.19 36.24 8.41
CA LYS A 240 44.21 37.01 9.65
C LYS A 240 45.65 37.32 10.01
N LEU A 241 46.03 38.61 9.95
CA LEU A 241 47.33 39.09 10.40
C LEU A 241 47.39 39.07 11.94
N SER A 242 48.26 38.21 12.49
CA SER A 242 48.58 38.20 13.91
C SER A 242 49.63 39.25 14.21
N SER A 243 49.48 39.95 15.31
CA SER A 243 50.41 41.00 15.77
C SER A 243 51.82 40.51 16.12
N ARG A 244 52.13 39.20 15.86
CA ARG A 244 53.45 38.61 16.08
C ARG A 244 54.11 38.06 14.81
N GLY A 245 53.67 38.46 13.61
CA GLY A 245 54.37 38.12 12.37
C GLY A 245 54.32 36.65 11.93
N HIS A 246 53.46 35.82 12.51
CA HIS A 246 53.24 34.44 12.03
C HIS A 246 51.94 34.33 11.26
N PHE A 247 51.99 33.73 10.06
CA PHE A 247 50.82 33.43 9.22
C PHE A 247 50.26 32.05 9.59
N GLU A 248 49.06 32.01 10.20
CA GLU A 248 48.30 30.78 10.36
C GLU A 248 47.10 30.76 9.39
N ALA A 249 46.99 29.71 8.59
CA ALA A 249 45.85 29.50 7.72
C ALA A 249 44.77 28.72 8.49
N VAL A 250 43.65 29.37 8.79
CA VAL A 250 42.48 28.75 9.43
C VAL A 250 41.50 28.30 8.33
N ASN A 251 41.31 27.00 8.19
CA ASN A 251 40.24 26.41 7.39
C ASN A 251 38.92 26.47 8.16
N GLY A 252 38.08 27.45 7.84
CA GLY A 252 36.71 27.56 8.36
C GLY A 252 35.75 26.69 7.57
N GLY A 253 35.55 25.46 7.99
CA GLY A 253 34.42 24.62 7.55
C GLY A 253 33.16 25.07 8.30
N CYS A 254 32.16 25.56 7.58
CA CYS A 254 30.81 25.85 8.11
C CYS A 254 29.99 24.56 8.06
N ASP A 255 29.91 23.89 9.21
CA ASP A 255 29.06 22.72 9.41
C ASP A 255 27.63 23.22 9.68
N ARG A 256 26.69 22.96 8.78
CA ARG A 256 25.25 23.14 9.04
C ARG A 256 24.66 21.81 9.42
N ARG A 257 24.21 21.75 10.64
CA ARG A 257 23.25 20.72 11.10
C ARG A 257 21.89 20.90 10.44
#